data_beb16979c532c35db50612f2327653cf
#
_entry.id   beb16979c532c35db50612f2327653cf
#
_cell.length_a   1.000
_cell.length_b   1.000
_cell.length_c   1.000
_cell.angle_alpha   90.00
_cell.angle_beta   90.00
_cell.angle_gamma   90.00
#
_symmetry.space_group_name_H-M   'P 1'
#
loop_
_entity.id
_entity.type
_entity.pdbx_description
1 polymer ?
#
loop_
_entity_poly.entity_id
_entity_poly.type
_entity_poly.pdbx_seq_one_letter_code
_entity_poly.pdbx_strand_id
1 'polypeptide(L)'
;VYQYLRMTSIVNPHASISLVVTDKNGDVIEEGQWNRTTDKLPREVKEIRPHPRGVHLGTLQRLLRDAEERRMTLFLQRNFSMVPPSASKRILEAAKIEETRTPKRIKPEESRALVSAFQTVSLRDPPTDCLSPIEDLLIKKGLSKAIDSRFASTVTRKPKASQGNPFQIEVGLVFGGDLQSEGPIEILRFANRVPLMYQQGGCLLTKALESVDWKRYGLEQPGGSGIPKGPVAILIHLASTNVQFTSEAKEAVSYDEDVFDEIRKAMLEVGRGLKNHLKKSSQRKKAKEKFELVNIILPEISRKSSELLSREEPDLAPVITQIMNAVFLEEELSWDKEKKLAMCSITLHNYTARARAYTILSKWPESDGTAMSYNPTGGRKETRGLWAWRLDTLNPGTSTLLEFGISGLSNGEWNETDIFFRGNGEIIGATKMDEKLLEEQRKTEALEAAMEEVRKREDDAVIGKLAVRAEEIASALEIYPPKEIRTEETLPNKTDWFGLEGDGQ
;
A
#
# COMPACT_ATOMS: atom_id res chain seq x y z
N VAL A 1 -7.32 -21.71 14.10
CA VAL A 1 -5.87 -21.37 14.13
C VAL A 1 -5.38 -21.09 12.72
N TYR A 2 -5.61 -21.98 11.74
CA TYR A 2 -5.15 -21.86 10.35
C TYR A 2 -5.52 -20.48 9.73
N GLN A 3 -6.80 -20.12 9.76
CA GLN A 3 -7.27 -18.86 9.21
C GLN A 3 -6.64 -17.63 9.88
N TYR A 4 -6.43 -17.67 11.19
CA TYR A 4 -5.75 -16.59 11.93
C TYR A 4 -4.29 -16.42 11.46
N LEU A 5 -3.55 -17.53 11.32
CA LEU A 5 -2.16 -17.49 10.85
C LEU A 5 -2.07 -17.06 9.38
N ARG A 6 -2.98 -17.54 8.53
CA ARG A 6 -3.10 -17.06 7.14
C ARG A 6 -3.30 -15.54 7.09
N MET A 7 -4.25 -15.01 7.85
CA MET A 7 -4.47 -13.56 7.92
C MET A 7 -3.25 -12.82 8.47
N THR A 8 -2.61 -13.36 9.50
CA THR A 8 -1.39 -12.77 10.08
C THR A 8 -0.26 -12.69 9.05
N SER A 9 -0.09 -13.71 8.20
CA SER A 9 0.94 -13.74 7.17
C SER A 9 0.75 -12.67 6.09
N ILE A 10 -0.50 -12.31 5.77
CA ILE A 10 -0.83 -11.27 4.78
C ILE A 10 -0.28 -9.90 5.21
N VAL A 11 -0.45 -9.54 6.46
CA VAL A 11 -0.05 -8.23 7.01
C VAL A 11 1.37 -8.20 7.58
N ASN A 12 2.05 -9.35 7.62
CA ASN A 12 3.43 -9.49 8.03
C ASN A 12 4.27 -10.20 6.95
N PRO A 13 4.43 -9.59 5.77
CA PRO A 13 5.09 -10.22 4.63
C PRO A 13 6.59 -10.51 4.85
N HIS A 14 7.20 -9.95 5.89
CA HIS A 14 8.58 -10.19 6.33
C HIS A 14 8.74 -11.46 7.18
N ALA A 15 7.64 -12.05 7.64
CA ALA A 15 7.66 -13.24 8.51
C ALA A 15 7.39 -14.52 7.71
N SER A 16 8.11 -15.60 8.04
CA SER A 16 7.75 -16.95 7.63
C SER A 16 7.00 -17.64 8.77
N ILE A 17 5.83 -18.16 8.47
CA ILE A 17 4.97 -18.83 9.46
C ILE A 17 4.71 -20.26 8.98
N SER A 18 4.83 -21.22 9.85
CA SER A 18 4.45 -22.62 9.58
C SER A 18 3.52 -23.13 10.68
N LEU A 19 2.56 -23.95 10.29
CA LEU A 19 1.62 -24.61 11.18
C LEU A 19 1.60 -26.10 10.81
N VAL A 20 1.80 -26.95 11.79
CA VAL A 20 1.58 -28.39 11.68
C VAL A 20 0.67 -28.81 12.82
N VAL A 21 -0.48 -29.37 12.49
CA VAL A 21 -1.44 -29.91 13.47
C VAL A 21 -1.40 -31.42 13.39
N THR A 22 -1.08 -32.06 14.51
CA THR A 22 -1.03 -33.52 14.60
C THR A 22 -2.14 -34.06 15.50
N ASP A 23 -2.59 -35.27 15.24
CA ASP A 23 -3.48 -35.99 16.11
C ASP A 23 -2.73 -36.57 17.34
N LYS A 24 -3.45 -37.33 18.19
CA LYS A 24 -2.86 -37.97 19.38
C LYS A 24 -1.86 -39.09 19.04
N ASN A 25 -1.86 -39.58 17.80
CA ASN A 25 -0.98 -40.65 17.30
C ASN A 25 0.28 -40.07 16.63
N GLY A 26 0.32 -38.74 16.42
CA GLY A 26 1.40 -38.05 15.73
C GLY A 26 1.17 -37.87 14.22
N ASP A 27 0.03 -38.32 13.69
CA ASP A 27 -0.31 -38.13 12.30
C ASP A 27 -0.70 -36.69 11.99
N VAL A 28 -0.22 -36.16 10.87
CA VAL A 28 -0.48 -34.77 10.46
C VAL A 28 -1.93 -34.67 9.96
N ILE A 29 -2.75 -33.83 10.63
CA ILE A 29 -4.14 -33.54 10.26
C ILE A 29 -4.21 -32.34 9.34
N GLU A 30 -3.43 -31.30 9.62
CA GLU A 30 -3.46 -30.03 8.90
C GLU A 30 -2.04 -29.43 8.85
N GLU A 31 -1.63 -28.96 7.68
CA GLU A 31 -0.35 -28.28 7.48
C GLU A 31 -0.58 -26.96 6.74
N GLY A 32 0.15 -25.94 7.17
CA GLY A 32 0.14 -24.63 6.50
C GLY A 32 1.53 -24.01 6.53
N GLN A 33 1.97 -23.49 5.39
CA GLN A 33 3.25 -22.82 5.26
C GLN A 33 3.08 -21.50 4.52
N TRP A 34 3.48 -20.40 5.16
CA TRP A 34 3.47 -19.05 4.61
C TRP A 34 4.89 -18.48 4.70
N ASN A 35 5.63 -18.57 3.61
CA ASN A 35 7.00 -18.07 3.55
C ASN A 35 7.01 -16.54 3.45
N ARG A 36 8.04 -15.87 3.94
CA ARG A 36 8.21 -14.42 3.78
C ARG A 36 8.28 -14.03 2.29
N THR A 37 7.81 -12.82 1.98
CA THR A 37 7.84 -12.24 0.61
C THR A 37 8.78 -11.04 0.52
N THR A 38 9.28 -10.55 1.63
CA THR A 38 10.21 -9.43 1.69
C THR A 38 11.14 -9.55 2.87
N ASP A 39 12.35 -9.03 2.73
CA ASP A 39 13.30 -8.89 3.82
C ASP A 39 13.16 -7.54 4.54
N LYS A 40 12.35 -6.62 3.99
CA LYS A 40 12.09 -5.31 4.58
C LYS A 40 11.32 -5.49 5.88
N LEU A 41 11.95 -5.17 7.01
CA LEU A 41 11.30 -5.16 8.32
C LEU A 41 10.31 -3.98 8.44
N PRO A 42 9.30 -4.09 9.31
CA PRO A 42 8.44 -2.97 9.65
C PRO A 42 9.26 -1.79 10.16
N ARG A 43 8.80 -0.58 9.85
CA ARG A 43 9.42 0.65 10.36
C ARG A 43 9.42 0.62 11.89
N GLU A 44 10.56 0.90 12.50
CA GLU A 44 10.65 1.12 13.95
C GLU A 44 9.83 2.33 14.34
N VAL A 45 9.00 2.14 15.35
CA VAL A 45 8.15 3.21 15.89
C VAL A 45 8.89 3.97 16.97
N LYS A 46 8.76 5.30 16.97
CA LYS A 46 9.27 6.14 18.05
C LYS A 46 8.18 6.31 19.10
N GLU A 47 8.54 6.16 20.37
CA GLU A 47 7.64 6.49 21.46
C GLU A 47 7.34 7.99 21.44
N ILE A 48 6.07 8.33 21.51
CA ILE A 48 5.62 9.71 21.57
C ILE A 48 4.94 9.99 22.90
N ARG A 49 5.11 11.21 23.41
CA ARG A 49 4.34 11.68 24.56
C ARG A 49 2.87 11.79 24.20
N PRO A 50 1.95 11.52 25.14
CA PRO A 50 0.53 11.66 24.87
C PRO A 50 0.20 13.10 24.43
N HIS A 51 -0.71 13.22 23.48
CA HIS A 51 -1.23 14.52 23.09
C HIS A 51 -2.30 14.99 24.06
N PRO A 52 -2.35 16.28 24.46
CA PRO A 52 -3.33 16.77 25.46
C PRO A 52 -4.77 16.38 25.17
N ARG A 53 -5.21 16.47 23.91
CA ARG A 53 -6.58 16.11 23.50
C ARG A 53 -6.95 14.65 23.72
N GLY A 54 -5.98 13.74 23.75
CA GLY A 54 -6.18 12.30 23.98
C GLY A 54 -6.09 11.89 25.45
N VAL A 55 -5.90 12.82 26.37
CA VAL A 55 -5.68 12.49 27.78
C VAL A 55 -6.96 12.62 28.60
N HIS A 56 -7.38 11.53 29.20
CA HIS A 56 -8.52 11.49 30.12
C HIS A 56 -8.14 11.96 31.52
N LEU A 57 -9.16 12.40 32.28
CA LEU A 57 -8.99 12.95 33.63
C LEU A 57 -8.15 12.05 34.57
N GLY A 58 -8.43 10.73 34.57
CA GLY A 58 -7.69 9.79 35.42
C GLY A 58 -6.21 9.68 35.06
N THR A 59 -5.88 9.71 33.77
CA THR A 59 -4.49 9.70 33.29
C THR A 59 -3.79 11.01 33.67
N LEU A 60 -4.46 12.16 33.49
CA LEU A 60 -3.91 13.46 33.90
C LEU A 60 -3.64 13.51 35.40
N GLN A 61 -4.57 13.03 36.23
CA GLN A 61 -4.39 13.01 37.69
C GLN A 61 -3.22 12.12 38.13
N ARG A 62 -3.00 11.00 37.45
CA ARG A 62 -1.82 10.13 37.68
C ARG A 62 -0.54 10.87 37.30
N LEU A 63 -0.46 11.46 36.11
CA LEU A 63 0.69 12.23 35.67
C LEU A 63 1.00 13.41 36.62
N LEU A 64 -0.03 14.13 37.10
CA LEU A 64 0.15 15.23 38.05
C LEU A 64 0.70 14.74 39.40
N ARG A 65 0.28 13.56 39.88
CA ARG A 65 0.76 12.96 41.13
C ARG A 65 2.23 12.53 41.03
N ASP A 66 2.58 11.98 39.88
CA ASP A 66 3.93 11.41 39.66
C ASP A 66 4.91 12.49 39.14
N ALA A 67 4.44 13.73 38.89
CA ALA A 67 5.23 14.81 38.34
C ALA A 67 6.45 15.18 39.19
N GLU A 68 7.59 15.36 38.57
CA GLU A 68 8.84 15.84 39.18
C GLU A 68 9.01 17.36 39.04
N GLU A 69 8.31 17.96 38.10
CA GLU A 69 8.39 19.38 37.80
C GLU A 69 7.79 20.24 38.91
N ARG A 70 8.43 21.39 39.15
CA ARG A 70 7.97 22.36 40.15
C ARG A 70 6.97 23.37 39.60
N ARG A 71 6.82 23.49 38.27
CA ARG A 71 5.94 24.45 37.59
C ARG A 71 5.06 23.78 36.58
N MET A 72 3.80 24.19 36.51
CA MET A 72 2.82 23.67 35.55
C MET A 72 3.24 23.85 34.08
N THR A 73 3.90 25.00 33.76
CA THR A 73 4.41 25.22 32.40
C THR A 73 5.40 24.16 31.94
N LEU A 74 6.36 23.80 32.82
CA LEU A 74 7.35 22.75 32.51
C LEU A 74 6.72 21.34 32.48
N PHE A 75 5.77 21.09 33.40
CA PHE A 75 5.02 19.84 33.42
C PHE A 75 4.30 19.60 32.09
N LEU A 76 3.56 20.59 31.58
CA LEU A 76 2.85 20.49 30.30
C LEU A 76 3.80 20.27 29.13
N GLN A 77 4.93 20.99 29.09
CA GLN A 77 5.91 20.86 28.00
C GLN A 77 6.67 19.51 28.01
N ARG A 78 6.91 18.94 29.18
CA ARG A 78 7.67 17.69 29.28
C ARG A 78 6.82 16.44 29.18
N ASN A 79 5.59 16.47 29.62
CA ASN A 79 4.72 15.30 29.67
C ASN A 79 3.79 15.17 28.46
N PHE A 80 3.66 16.23 27.64
CA PHE A 80 2.76 16.20 26.49
C PHE A 80 3.47 16.55 25.18
N SER A 81 3.02 15.95 24.09
CA SER A 81 3.47 16.28 22.75
C SER A 81 2.81 17.57 22.25
N MET A 82 3.48 18.29 21.36
CA MET A 82 3.00 19.52 20.70
C MET A 82 2.55 20.64 21.66
N VAL A 83 3.17 20.71 22.85
CA VAL A 83 2.95 21.78 23.83
C VAL A 83 4.22 22.63 24.00
N PRO A 84 4.50 23.56 23.06
CA PRO A 84 5.58 24.56 23.23
C PRO A 84 5.22 25.57 24.35
N PRO A 85 6.18 26.40 24.79
CA PRO A 85 5.95 27.38 25.88
C PRO A 85 4.73 28.28 25.67
N SER A 86 4.47 28.70 24.42
CA SER A 86 3.29 29.53 24.10
C SER A 86 1.97 28.77 24.26
N ALA A 87 1.93 27.48 23.92
CA ALA A 87 0.75 26.65 24.09
C ALA A 87 0.51 26.30 25.57
N SER A 88 1.56 26.03 26.34
CA SER A 88 1.41 25.77 27.78
C SER A 88 0.80 26.95 28.52
N LYS A 89 1.19 28.19 28.18
CA LYS A 89 0.59 29.39 28.74
C LYS A 89 -0.91 29.53 28.39
N ARG A 90 -1.28 29.37 27.13
CA ARG A 90 -2.68 29.40 26.68
C ARG A 90 -3.55 28.36 27.38
N ILE A 91 -3.01 27.16 27.59
CA ILE A 91 -3.72 26.10 28.29
C ILE A 91 -3.95 26.50 29.77
N LEU A 92 -2.93 27.01 30.43
CA LEU A 92 -3.04 27.43 31.83
C LEU A 92 -3.96 28.64 32.03
N GLU A 93 -3.91 29.61 31.11
CA GLU A 93 -4.86 30.76 31.08
C GLU A 93 -6.31 30.27 30.92
N ALA A 94 -6.57 29.37 29.97
CA ALA A 94 -7.89 28.80 29.74
C ALA A 94 -8.40 28.00 30.95
N ALA A 95 -7.49 27.28 31.64
CA ALA A 95 -7.80 26.56 32.87
C ALA A 95 -7.85 27.42 34.14
N LYS A 96 -7.49 28.71 34.04
CA LYS A 96 -7.34 29.64 35.18
C LYS A 96 -6.37 29.13 36.26
N ILE A 97 -5.24 28.62 35.84
CA ILE A 97 -4.20 28.07 36.73
C ILE A 97 -2.92 28.90 36.54
N GLU A 98 -2.29 29.30 37.65
CA GLU A 98 -1.03 30.01 37.60
C GLU A 98 0.12 29.20 37.03
N GLU A 99 0.96 29.80 36.21
CA GLU A 99 2.11 29.18 35.56
C GLU A 99 3.12 28.53 36.56
N THR A 100 3.25 29.19 37.73
CA THR A 100 4.17 28.76 38.81
C THR A 100 3.60 27.70 39.71
N ARG A 101 2.33 27.34 39.57
CA ARG A 101 1.66 26.30 40.37
C ARG A 101 2.39 24.99 40.28
N THR A 102 2.50 24.31 41.43
CA THR A 102 3.13 22.98 41.50
C THR A 102 2.14 21.89 41.05
N PRO A 103 2.50 20.98 40.11
CA PRO A 103 1.60 19.95 39.63
C PRO A 103 0.96 19.08 40.69
N LYS A 104 1.72 18.63 41.68
CA LYS A 104 1.23 17.80 42.80
C LYS A 104 0.19 18.49 43.69
N ARG A 105 0.06 19.81 43.59
CA ARG A 105 -0.90 20.60 44.39
C ARG A 105 -2.14 20.99 43.59
N ILE A 106 -2.31 20.48 42.39
CA ILE A 106 -3.50 20.70 41.57
C ILE A 106 -4.69 19.94 42.16
N LYS A 107 -5.78 20.66 42.37
CA LYS A 107 -7.04 20.12 42.92
C LYS A 107 -7.81 19.35 41.83
N PRO A 108 -8.71 18.42 42.19
CA PRO A 108 -9.55 17.69 41.22
C PRO A 108 -10.35 18.61 40.26
N GLU A 109 -10.82 19.76 40.75
CA GLU A 109 -11.56 20.75 39.97
C GLU A 109 -10.64 21.43 38.93
N GLU A 110 -9.42 21.78 39.33
CA GLU A 110 -8.40 22.35 38.46
C GLU A 110 -7.97 21.30 37.38
N SER A 111 -7.91 20.01 37.74
CA SER A 111 -7.65 18.93 36.78
C SER A 111 -8.75 18.82 35.72
N ARG A 112 -10.02 18.96 36.09
CA ARG A 112 -11.14 19.01 35.13
C ARG A 112 -11.06 20.24 34.23
N ALA A 113 -10.70 21.40 34.78
CA ALA A 113 -10.51 22.61 34.00
C ALA A 113 -9.36 22.47 32.99
N LEU A 114 -8.25 21.77 33.35
CA LEU A 114 -7.16 21.46 32.43
C LEU A 114 -7.62 20.56 31.28
N VAL A 115 -8.38 19.48 31.56
CA VAL A 115 -8.92 18.62 30.50
C VAL A 115 -9.83 19.40 29.58
N SER A 116 -10.68 20.28 30.10
CA SER A 116 -11.50 21.18 29.27
C SER A 116 -10.65 22.13 28.41
N ALA A 117 -9.58 22.70 28.98
CA ALA A 117 -8.66 23.58 28.27
C ALA A 117 -7.91 22.83 27.15
N PHE A 118 -7.56 21.54 27.34
CA PHE A 118 -6.96 20.72 26.30
C PHE A 118 -7.84 20.55 25.06
N GLN A 119 -9.15 20.54 25.24
CA GLN A 119 -10.11 20.45 24.12
C GLN A 119 -10.34 21.79 23.42
N THR A 120 -10.31 22.90 24.14
CA THR A 120 -10.65 24.23 23.62
C THR A 120 -9.47 24.97 22.99
N VAL A 121 -8.26 24.75 23.51
CA VAL A 121 -7.05 25.40 22.97
C VAL A 121 -6.61 24.75 21.66
N SER A 122 -6.37 25.60 20.64
CA SER A 122 -5.84 25.11 19.37
C SER A 122 -4.39 24.65 19.53
N LEU A 123 -4.15 23.36 19.33
CA LEU A 123 -2.86 22.69 19.35
C LEU A 123 -2.56 22.12 17.96
N ARG A 124 -1.27 21.95 17.63
CA ARG A 124 -0.85 21.21 16.44
C ARG A 124 -1.15 19.74 16.63
N ASP A 125 -1.40 19.03 15.54
CA ASP A 125 -1.63 17.59 15.59
C ASP A 125 -0.39 16.84 16.13
N PRO A 126 -0.60 15.64 16.75
CA PRO A 126 0.49 14.85 17.29
C PRO A 126 1.46 14.37 16.20
N PRO A 127 2.72 14.08 16.53
CA PRO A 127 3.65 13.47 15.58
C PRO A 127 3.16 12.08 15.17
N THR A 128 3.49 11.66 13.95
CA THR A 128 3.03 10.39 13.36
C THR A 128 4.12 9.32 13.27
N ASP A 129 5.31 9.60 13.79
CA ASP A 129 6.47 8.69 13.79
C ASP A 129 6.27 7.42 14.65
N CYS A 130 5.22 7.42 15.46
CA CYS A 130 4.76 6.28 16.27
C CYS A 130 3.91 5.27 15.49
N LEU A 131 3.58 5.54 14.23
CA LEU A 131 2.77 4.66 13.39
C LEU A 131 3.67 3.73 12.57
N SER A 132 3.27 2.47 12.45
CA SER A 132 3.94 1.46 11.62
C SER A 132 2.96 0.90 10.59
N PRO A 133 2.71 1.64 9.48
CA PRO A 133 1.90 1.13 8.38
C PRO A 133 2.55 -0.10 7.74
N ILE A 134 1.76 -0.88 7.01
CA ILE A 134 2.26 -2.01 6.21
C ILE A 134 2.88 -1.49 4.91
N GLU A 135 2.32 -0.43 4.37
CA GLU A 135 2.55 0.18 3.06
C GLU A 135 1.80 -0.56 1.93
N ASP A 136 1.33 0.18 0.94
CA ASP A 136 0.48 -0.30 -0.15
C ASP A 136 1.11 -1.44 -0.95
N LEU A 137 2.41 -1.33 -1.28
CA LEU A 137 3.13 -2.37 -2.01
C LEU A 137 3.19 -3.69 -1.22
N LEU A 138 3.45 -3.62 0.09
CA LEU A 138 3.54 -4.81 0.94
C LEU A 138 2.17 -5.45 1.16
N ILE A 139 1.10 -4.64 1.25
CA ILE A 139 -0.27 -5.15 1.28
C ILE A 139 -0.59 -5.88 -0.02
N LYS A 140 -0.23 -5.30 -1.17
CA LYS A 140 -0.42 -5.94 -2.48
C LYS A 140 0.30 -7.28 -2.55
N LYS A 141 1.57 -7.33 -2.14
CA LYS A 141 2.36 -8.58 -2.09
C LYS A 141 1.72 -9.63 -1.17
N GLY A 142 1.32 -9.23 0.02
CA GLY A 142 0.67 -10.14 0.98
C GLY A 142 -0.65 -10.71 0.48
N LEU A 143 -1.50 -9.88 -0.11
CA LEU A 143 -2.78 -10.30 -0.69
C LEU A 143 -2.59 -11.20 -1.90
N SER A 144 -1.76 -10.82 -2.88
CA SER A 144 -1.54 -11.61 -4.10
C SER A 144 -0.90 -12.97 -3.83
N LYS A 145 -0.20 -13.12 -2.70
CA LYS A 145 0.34 -14.40 -2.29
C LYS A 145 -0.70 -15.31 -1.63
N ALA A 146 -1.56 -14.71 -0.80
CA ALA A 146 -2.55 -15.46 -0.03
C ALA A 146 -3.81 -15.79 -0.83
N ILE A 147 -4.09 -15.02 -1.88
CA ILE A 147 -5.31 -15.10 -2.69
C ILE A 147 -4.88 -15.01 -4.16
N ASP A 148 -5.11 -16.07 -4.92
CA ASP A 148 -4.99 -15.97 -6.37
C ASP A 148 -6.05 -15.02 -6.90
N SER A 149 -5.61 -13.93 -7.55
CA SER A 149 -6.50 -12.86 -7.98
C SER A 149 -6.03 -12.27 -9.31
N ARG A 150 -6.98 -11.82 -10.13
CA ARG A 150 -6.69 -11.21 -11.43
C ARG A 150 -6.35 -9.73 -11.34
N PHE A 151 -6.79 -9.07 -10.28
CA PHE A 151 -6.58 -7.65 -10.07
C PHE A 151 -6.37 -7.34 -8.59
N ALA A 152 -5.48 -6.39 -8.29
CA ALA A 152 -5.24 -5.88 -6.96
C ALA A 152 -5.09 -4.35 -6.98
N SER A 153 -5.78 -3.68 -6.06
CA SER A 153 -5.67 -2.23 -5.83
C SER A 153 -5.45 -1.98 -4.35
N THR A 154 -4.44 -1.21 -4.01
CA THR A 154 -4.05 -0.92 -2.62
C THR A 154 -3.88 0.58 -2.43
N VAL A 155 -4.10 1.04 -1.22
CA VAL A 155 -3.90 2.44 -0.83
C VAL A 155 -3.46 2.53 0.61
N THR A 156 -2.43 3.32 0.87
CA THR A 156 -2.01 3.77 2.19
C THR A 156 -2.33 5.26 2.29
N ARG A 157 -3.28 5.62 3.16
CA ARG A 157 -3.71 7.01 3.34
C ARG A 157 -2.65 7.78 4.14
N LYS A 158 -2.62 9.10 3.99
CA LYS A 158 -1.78 9.97 4.84
C LYS A 158 -2.23 9.84 6.30
N PRO A 159 -1.29 9.81 7.26
CA PRO A 159 -1.64 9.75 8.67
C PRO A 159 -2.45 10.97 9.10
N LYS A 160 -3.37 10.76 10.03
CA LYS A 160 -4.22 11.77 10.67
C LYS A 160 -4.27 11.58 12.18
N ALA A 161 -4.96 12.47 12.86
CA ALA A 161 -5.23 12.34 14.28
C ALA A 161 -6.73 12.48 14.55
N SER A 162 -7.25 11.61 15.39
CA SER A 162 -8.58 11.72 16.00
C SER A 162 -8.44 11.85 17.49
N GLN A 163 -9.08 12.85 18.10
CA GLN A 163 -9.02 13.11 19.53
C GLN A 163 -7.58 13.09 20.11
N GLY A 164 -6.60 13.60 19.34
CA GLY A 164 -5.20 13.62 19.75
C GLY A 164 -4.44 12.29 19.61
N ASN A 165 -5.06 11.24 19.10
CA ASN A 165 -4.41 9.96 18.82
C ASN A 165 -4.11 9.87 17.33
N PRO A 166 -2.85 9.71 16.92
CA PRO A 166 -2.51 9.53 15.51
C PRO A 166 -3.01 8.17 15.02
N PHE A 167 -3.50 8.17 13.78
CA PHE A 167 -3.92 6.95 13.09
C PHE A 167 -3.62 7.01 11.60
N GLN A 168 -3.56 5.85 10.96
CA GLN A 168 -3.37 5.70 9.53
C GLN A 168 -4.23 4.54 9.01
N ILE A 169 -4.85 4.74 7.86
CA ILE A 169 -5.71 3.76 7.21
C ILE A 169 -5.04 3.22 5.97
N GLU A 170 -5.12 1.91 5.83
CA GLU A 170 -4.66 1.20 4.65
C GLU A 170 -5.76 0.24 4.19
N VAL A 171 -5.97 0.18 2.89
CA VAL A 171 -6.96 -0.69 2.28
C VAL A 171 -6.35 -1.40 1.08
N GLY A 172 -6.59 -2.70 0.99
CA GLY A 172 -6.29 -3.51 -0.18
C GLY A 172 -7.56 -4.17 -0.70
N LEU A 173 -7.73 -4.20 -2.00
CA LEU A 173 -8.83 -4.88 -2.69
C LEU A 173 -8.24 -5.80 -3.75
N VAL A 174 -8.64 -7.06 -3.75
CA VAL A 174 -8.33 -8.03 -4.81
C VAL A 174 -9.62 -8.54 -5.44
N PHE A 175 -9.56 -8.85 -6.75
CA PHE A 175 -10.72 -9.25 -7.54
C PHE A 175 -10.41 -10.44 -8.45
N GLY A 176 -11.37 -11.38 -8.56
CA GLY A 176 -11.30 -12.51 -9.48
C GLY A 176 -10.41 -13.65 -8.97
N GLY A 177 -9.91 -14.50 -9.89
CA GLY A 177 -9.13 -15.68 -9.53
C GLY A 177 -9.99 -16.75 -8.84
N ASP A 178 -9.50 -17.28 -7.72
CA ASP A 178 -10.17 -18.31 -6.92
C ASP A 178 -11.29 -17.78 -6.01
N LEU A 179 -11.53 -16.47 -6.01
CA LEU A 179 -12.57 -15.86 -5.20
C LEU A 179 -13.96 -16.25 -5.69
N GLN A 180 -14.87 -16.54 -4.76
CA GLN A 180 -16.25 -16.95 -5.07
C GLN A 180 -17.00 -15.83 -5.81
N SER A 181 -17.54 -16.15 -6.98
CA SER A 181 -18.31 -15.20 -7.79
C SER A 181 -19.67 -14.89 -7.20
N GLU A 182 -20.27 -15.84 -6.48
CA GLU A 182 -21.59 -15.71 -5.84
C GLU A 182 -21.43 -15.68 -4.32
N GLY A 183 -22.06 -14.72 -3.69
CA GLY A 183 -21.99 -14.56 -2.24
C GLY A 183 -21.39 -13.23 -1.79
N PRO A 184 -21.39 -12.98 -0.47
CA PRO A 184 -20.79 -11.78 0.09
C PRO A 184 -19.26 -11.80 -0.10
N ILE A 185 -18.66 -10.62 -0.26
CA ILE A 185 -17.21 -10.48 -0.37
C ILE A 185 -16.50 -10.92 0.92
N GLU A 186 -15.24 -11.36 0.80
CA GLU A 186 -14.37 -11.63 1.95
C GLU A 186 -13.88 -10.32 2.56
N ILE A 187 -14.00 -10.15 3.89
CA ILE A 187 -13.56 -8.95 4.60
C ILE A 187 -12.48 -9.30 5.60
N LEU A 188 -11.26 -8.82 5.34
CA LEU A 188 -10.08 -9.04 6.16
C LEU A 188 -9.82 -7.76 6.98
N ARG A 189 -10.06 -7.82 8.29
CA ARG A 189 -9.98 -6.66 9.19
C ARG A 189 -8.80 -6.77 10.13
N PHE A 190 -8.05 -5.66 10.26
CA PHE A 190 -6.85 -5.62 11.09
C PHE A 190 -6.75 -4.32 11.88
N ALA A 191 -6.23 -4.42 13.09
CA ALA A 191 -5.81 -3.29 13.92
C ALA A 191 -4.36 -3.53 14.39
N ASN A 192 -3.44 -2.63 14.07
CA ASN A 192 -2.01 -2.77 14.37
C ASN A 192 -1.47 -4.16 13.96
N ARG A 193 -1.79 -4.61 12.74
CA ARG A 193 -1.42 -5.92 12.16
C ARG A 193 -2.02 -7.15 12.85
N VAL A 194 -2.95 -6.95 13.81
CA VAL A 194 -3.66 -8.04 14.49
C VAL A 194 -4.97 -8.31 13.75
N PRO A 195 -5.25 -9.57 13.34
CA PRO A 195 -6.52 -9.95 12.72
C PRO A 195 -7.70 -9.80 13.67
N LEU A 196 -8.81 -9.24 13.19
CA LEU A 196 -10.09 -9.13 13.91
C LEU A 196 -11.05 -10.20 13.37
N MET A 197 -11.11 -11.35 14.05
CA MET A 197 -11.82 -12.53 13.53
C MET A 197 -13.32 -12.49 13.79
N TYR A 198 -13.76 -11.88 14.88
CA TYR A 198 -15.13 -11.97 15.36
C TYR A 198 -15.83 -10.61 15.35
N GLN A 199 -17.14 -10.58 15.70
CA GLN A 199 -17.97 -9.36 15.82
C GLN A 199 -17.92 -8.44 14.57
N GLN A 200 -17.97 -9.03 13.39
CA GLN A 200 -17.84 -8.30 12.12
C GLN A 200 -18.87 -7.17 11.99
N GLY A 201 -20.16 -7.45 12.26
CA GLY A 201 -21.24 -6.47 12.11
C GLY A 201 -21.19 -5.30 13.11
N GLY A 202 -20.53 -5.45 14.26
CA GLY A 202 -20.33 -4.39 15.25
C GLY A 202 -19.09 -3.50 15.01
N CYS A 203 -18.24 -3.87 14.05
CA CYS A 203 -16.96 -3.23 13.83
C CYS A 203 -17.07 -2.00 12.93
N LEU A 204 -16.43 -0.90 13.34
CA LEU A 204 -16.32 0.33 12.54
C LEU A 204 -15.81 0.07 11.12
N LEU A 205 -14.79 -0.81 10.96
CA LEU A 205 -14.18 -1.11 9.68
C LEU A 205 -15.21 -1.69 8.70
N THR A 206 -16.06 -2.59 9.17
CA THR A 206 -17.14 -3.17 8.37
C THR A 206 -18.22 -2.14 8.06
N LYS A 207 -18.63 -1.33 9.05
CA LYS A 207 -19.66 -0.28 8.84
C LYS A 207 -19.22 0.74 7.80
N ALA A 208 -17.95 1.11 7.79
CA ALA A 208 -17.41 2.02 6.78
C ALA A 208 -17.46 1.40 5.38
N LEU A 209 -17.17 0.10 5.23
CA LEU A 209 -17.29 -0.64 3.99
C LEU A 209 -18.76 -0.70 3.52
N GLU A 210 -19.70 -1.01 4.42
CA GLU A 210 -21.14 -1.10 4.14
C GLU A 210 -21.75 0.23 3.69
N SER A 211 -21.16 1.36 4.11
CA SER A 211 -21.63 2.72 3.77
C SER A 211 -21.30 3.16 2.34
N VAL A 212 -20.44 2.40 1.64
CA VAL A 212 -20.04 2.71 0.27
C VAL A 212 -21.04 2.11 -0.73
N ASP A 213 -21.43 2.91 -1.72
CA ASP A 213 -22.22 2.45 -2.87
C ASP A 213 -21.33 1.68 -3.86
N TRP A 214 -21.17 0.38 -3.64
CA TRP A 214 -20.34 -0.51 -4.44
C TRP A 214 -20.87 -0.80 -5.83
N LYS A 215 -22.18 -0.56 -6.08
CA LYS A 215 -22.76 -0.66 -7.43
C LYS A 215 -22.08 0.26 -8.43
N ARG A 216 -21.64 1.44 -7.97
CA ARG A 216 -20.88 2.38 -8.80
C ARG A 216 -19.53 1.84 -9.27
N TYR A 217 -19.02 0.83 -8.58
CA TYR A 217 -17.72 0.20 -8.85
C TYR A 217 -17.86 -1.19 -9.50
N GLY A 218 -19.08 -1.60 -9.83
CA GLY A 218 -19.37 -2.83 -10.59
C GLY A 218 -19.59 -4.08 -9.74
N LEU A 219 -19.84 -3.92 -8.42
CA LEU A 219 -20.23 -5.02 -7.54
C LEU A 219 -21.75 -5.04 -7.32
N GLU A 220 -22.29 -6.21 -7.11
CA GLU A 220 -23.69 -6.35 -6.70
C GLU A 220 -23.86 -5.94 -5.24
N GLN A 221 -24.84 -5.09 -4.94
CA GLN A 221 -25.16 -4.66 -3.58
C GLN A 221 -26.69 -4.56 -3.46
N PRO A 222 -27.35 -5.63 -3.00
CA PRO A 222 -28.79 -5.63 -2.82
C PRO A 222 -29.21 -4.51 -1.87
N GLY A 223 -30.26 -3.74 -2.23
CA GLY A 223 -30.71 -2.60 -1.42
C GLY A 223 -29.84 -1.34 -1.51
N GLY A 224 -28.66 -1.37 -2.17
CA GLY A 224 -27.78 -0.19 -2.33
C GLY A 224 -26.90 0.13 -1.12
N SER A 225 -26.95 -0.68 -0.08
CA SER A 225 -26.12 -0.59 1.14
C SER A 225 -25.83 -1.98 1.70
N GLY A 226 -24.93 -2.07 2.69
CA GLY A 226 -24.53 -3.35 3.27
C GLY A 226 -23.35 -3.99 2.53
N ILE A 227 -23.05 -5.22 2.87
CA ILE A 227 -21.90 -5.95 2.30
C ILE A 227 -22.20 -6.29 0.83
N PRO A 228 -21.35 -5.86 -0.13
CA PRO A 228 -21.52 -6.20 -1.54
C PRO A 228 -21.28 -7.69 -1.80
N LYS A 229 -21.72 -8.16 -2.98
CA LYS A 229 -21.49 -9.52 -3.47
C LYS A 229 -20.55 -9.49 -4.67
N GLY A 230 -19.77 -10.54 -4.82
CA GLY A 230 -18.88 -10.73 -5.96
C GLY A 230 -17.52 -11.34 -5.58
N PRO A 231 -16.69 -11.65 -6.58
CA PRO A 231 -15.38 -12.29 -6.37
C PRO A 231 -14.33 -11.27 -5.89
N VAL A 232 -14.53 -10.75 -4.69
CA VAL A 232 -13.70 -9.69 -4.09
C VAL A 232 -13.31 -10.06 -2.67
N ALA A 233 -12.05 -9.80 -2.32
CA ALA A 233 -11.61 -9.71 -0.93
C ALA A 233 -11.09 -8.30 -0.65
N ILE A 234 -11.50 -7.73 0.50
CA ILE A 234 -11.09 -6.40 0.94
C ILE A 234 -10.38 -6.51 2.28
N LEU A 235 -9.14 -6.04 2.30
CA LEU A 235 -8.34 -5.86 3.50
C LEU A 235 -8.49 -4.43 4.00
N ILE A 236 -8.76 -4.27 5.31
CA ILE A 236 -8.82 -2.97 5.98
C ILE A 236 -7.89 -3.03 7.18
N HIS A 237 -6.89 -2.16 7.20
CA HIS A 237 -5.92 -2.06 8.29
C HIS A 237 -5.98 -0.66 8.91
N LEU A 238 -6.13 -0.63 10.24
CA LEU A 238 -6.03 0.55 11.08
C LEU A 238 -4.73 0.48 11.88
N ALA A 239 -3.78 1.37 11.64
CA ALA A 239 -2.63 1.60 12.49
C ALA A 239 -2.90 2.81 13.40
N SER A 240 -2.82 2.63 14.72
CA SER A 240 -3.01 3.72 15.69
C SER A 240 -2.33 3.40 17.01
N THR A 241 -1.88 4.44 17.72
CA THR A 241 -1.33 4.31 19.08
C THR A 241 -2.39 3.93 20.11
N ASN A 242 -3.67 4.24 19.84
CA ASN A 242 -4.77 4.00 20.77
C ASN A 242 -6.03 3.58 20.01
N VAL A 243 -6.09 2.30 19.63
CA VAL A 243 -7.30 1.74 19.01
C VAL A 243 -8.37 1.53 20.06
N GLN A 244 -9.51 2.19 19.89
CA GLN A 244 -10.69 1.99 20.74
C GLN A 244 -11.45 0.75 20.29
N PHE A 245 -11.57 -0.25 21.16
CA PHE A 245 -12.31 -1.47 20.91
C PHE A 245 -13.67 -1.46 21.62
N THR A 246 -14.62 -2.22 21.08
CA THR A 246 -15.97 -2.36 21.68
C THR A 246 -15.96 -3.23 22.95
N SER A 247 -14.95 -4.09 23.09
CA SER A 247 -14.80 -5.02 24.21
C SER A 247 -13.32 -5.27 24.53
N GLU A 248 -13.04 -5.81 25.71
CA GLU A 248 -11.71 -6.20 26.15
C GLU A 248 -11.07 -7.29 25.26
N ALA A 249 -11.89 -8.12 24.61
CA ALA A 249 -11.44 -9.15 23.66
C ALA A 249 -10.81 -8.57 22.36
N LYS A 250 -10.91 -7.25 22.13
CA LYS A 250 -10.35 -6.55 20.97
C LYS A 250 -10.80 -7.10 19.61
N GLU A 251 -12.06 -7.52 19.51
CA GLU A 251 -12.62 -8.18 18.31
C GLU A 251 -13.20 -7.19 17.30
N ALA A 252 -13.61 -6.02 17.76
CA ALA A 252 -14.22 -4.99 16.92
C ALA A 252 -13.78 -3.59 17.35
N VAL A 253 -13.51 -2.72 16.37
CA VAL A 253 -13.16 -1.31 16.59
C VAL A 253 -14.44 -0.51 16.85
N SER A 254 -14.41 0.33 17.91
CA SER A 254 -15.50 1.25 18.26
C SER A 254 -15.66 2.35 17.21
N TYR A 255 -16.85 2.98 17.20
CA TYR A 255 -17.12 4.07 16.27
C TYR A 255 -16.31 5.32 16.59
N ASP A 256 -15.63 5.85 15.57
CA ASP A 256 -14.93 7.14 15.55
C ASP A 256 -15.16 7.76 14.18
N GLU A 257 -15.64 9.00 14.14
CA GLU A 257 -16.08 9.65 12.90
C GLU A 257 -14.90 9.95 11.97
N ASP A 258 -13.77 10.43 12.50
CA ASP A 258 -12.59 10.75 11.70
C ASP A 258 -12.00 9.48 11.04
N VAL A 259 -11.96 8.39 11.82
CA VAL A 259 -11.49 7.08 11.35
C VAL A 259 -12.45 6.51 10.31
N PHE A 260 -13.77 6.60 10.56
CA PHE A 260 -14.81 6.17 9.62
C PHE A 260 -14.69 6.86 8.27
N ASP A 261 -14.59 8.18 8.29
CA ASP A 261 -14.48 8.99 7.07
C ASP A 261 -13.22 8.68 6.28
N GLU A 262 -12.10 8.43 6.96
CA GLU A 262 -10.84 8.14 6.28
C GLU A 262 -10.84 6.74 5.67
N ILE A 263 -11.43 5.74 6.34
CA ILE A 263 -11.67 4.40 5.77
C ILE A 263 -12.54 4.51 4.53
N ARG A 264 -13.65 5.27 4.62
CA ARG A 264 -14.55 5.47 3.49
C ARG A 264 -13.83 6.09 2.29
N LYS A 265 -12.96 7.10 2.50
CA LYS A 265 -12.14 7.69 1.43
C LYS A 265 -11.20 6.66 0.79
N ALA A 266 -10.54 5.82 1.59
CA ALA A 266 -9.70 4.75 1.10
C ALA A 266 -10.49 3.74 0.25
N MET A 267 -11.70 3.34 0.70
CA MET A 267 -12.60 2.47 -0.06
C MET A 267 -13.00 3.04 -1.41
N LEU A 268 -13.33 4.34 -1.46
CA LEU A 268 -13.66 5.02 -2.72
C LEU A 268 -12.47 5.01 -3.70
N GLU A 269 -11.24 5.05 -3.19
CA GLU A 269 -10.02 5.04 -3.99
C GLU A 269 -9.76 3.67 -4.62
N VAL A 270 -9.77 2.59 -3.84
CA VAL A 270 -9.63 1.23 -4.37
C VAL A 270 -10.82 0.82 -5.25
N GLY A 271 -12.02 1.31 -4.93
CA GLY A 271 -13.22 1.12 -5.77
C GLY A 271 -13.06 1.75 -7.17
N ARG A 272 -12.47 2.94 -7.27
CA ARG A 272 -12.15 3.55 -8.57
C ARG A 272 -11.18 2.68 -9.38
N GLY A 273 -10.17 2.10 -8.71
CA GLY A 273 -9.26 1.13 -9.31
C GLY A 273 -10.00 -0.05 -9.91
N LEU A 274 -10.88 -0.69 -9.12
CA LEU A 274 -11.71 -1.81 -9.57
C LEU A 274 -12.61 -1.45 -10.77
N LYS A 275 -13.31 -0.32 -10.70
CA LYS A 275 -14.16 0.16 -11.80
C LYS A 275 -13.38 0.32 -13.11
N ASN A 276 -12.18 0.91 -13.04
CA ASN A 276 -11.34 1.10 -14.20
C ASN A 276 -10.89 -0.24 -14.79
N HIS A 277 -10.49 -1.19 -13.95
CA HIS A 277 -10.17 -2.55 -14.38
C HIS A 277 -11.35 -3.24 -15.07
N LEU A 278 -12.53 -3.27 -14.46
CA LEU A 278 -13.73 -3.87 -15.05
C LEU A 278 -14.15 -3.21 -16.36
N LYS A 279 -14.05 -1.88 -16.45
CA LYS A 279 -14.32 -1.14 -17.69
C LYS A 279 -13.35 -1.53 -18.81
N LYS A 280 -12.03 -1.56 -18.53
CA LYS A 280 -11.01 -1.97 -19.49
C LYS A 280 -11.24 -3.41 -19.95
N SER A 281 -11.46 -4.34 -19.02
CA SER A 281 -11.73 -5.76 -19.32
C SER A 281 -12.96 -5.92 -20.21
N SER A 282 -14.08 -5.23 -19.88
CA SER A 282 -15.30 -5.27 -20.70
C SER A 282 -15.09 -4.68 -22.10
N GLN A 283 -14.36 -3.58 -22.22
CA GLN A 283 -14.05 -2.97 -23.53
C GLN A 283 -13.18 -3.89 -24.37
N ARG A 284 -12.14 -4.50 -23.78
CA ARG A 284 -11.27 -5.48 -24.47
C ARG A 284 -12.09 -6.66 -24.97
N LYS A 285 -12.93 -7.24 -24.13
CA LYS A 285 -13.79 -8.38 -24.50
C LYS A 285 -14.70 -8.04 -25.68
N LYS A 286 -15.41 -6.91 -25.63
CA LYS A 286 -16.30 -6.45 -26.71
C LYS A 286 -15.55 -6.19 -28.03
N ALA A 287 -14.35 -5.62 -27.94
CA ALA A 287 -13.53 -5.36 -29.13
C ALA A 287 -13.04 -6.66 -29.75
N LYS A 288 -12.61 -7.62 -28.92
CA LYS A 288 -12.19 -8.95 -29.38
C LYS A 288 -13.35 -9.71 -30.01
N GLU A 289 -14.51 -9.76 -29.37
CA GLU A 289 -15.72 -10.38 -29.92
C GLU A 289 -16.12 -9.75 -31.25
N LYS A 290 -16.08 -8.41 -31.38
CA LYS A 290 -16.37 -7.71 -32.63
C LYS A 290 -15.35 -8.06 -33.71
N PHE A 291 -14.07 -8.13 -33.38
CA PHE A 291 -13.00 -8.47 -34.31
C PHE A 291 -13.12 -9.92 -34.79
N GLU A 292 -13.33 -10.87 -33.89
CA GLU A 292 -13.55 -12.27 -34.24
C GLU A 292 -14.77 -12.42 -35.19
N LEU A 293 -15.87 -11.77 -34.86
CA LEU A 293 -17.08 -11.78 -35.65
C LEU A 293 -16.83 -11.24 -37.10
N VAL A 294 -16.13 -10.11 -37.18
CA VAL A 294 -15.78 -9.48 -38.48
C VAL A 294 -14.83 -10.37 -39.26
N ASN A 295 -13.83 -10.98 -38.65
CA ASN A 295 -12.86 -11.86 -39.31
C ASN A 295 -13.45 -13.22 -39.74
N ILE A 296 -14.55 -13.66 -39.14
CA ILE A 296 -15.24 -14.89 -39.58
C ILE A 296 -16.28 -14.59 -40.64
N ILE A 297 -17.12 -13.60 -40.41
CA ILE A 297 -18.31 -13.36 -41.25
C ILE A 297 -17.92 -12.68 -42.57
N LEU A 298 -17.06 -11.66 -42.58
CA LEU A 298 -16.75 -10.92 -43.81
C LEU A 298 -16.02 -11.79 -44.83
N PRO A 299 -14.99 -12.58 -44.52
CA PRO A 299 -14.36 -13.48 -45.47
C PRO A 299 -15.34 -14.50 -46.08
N GLU A 300 -16.23 -15.04 -45.25
CA GLU A 300 -17.20 -16.04 -45.73
C GLU A 300 -18.26 -15.41 -46.65
N ILE A 301 -18.73 -14.21 -46.33
CA ILE A 301 -19.63 -13.44 -47.22
C ILE A 301 -18.91 -13.11 -48.54
N SER A 302 -17.65 -12.64 -48.42
CA SER A 302 -16.84 -12.29 -49.60
C SER A 302 -16.64 -13.48 -50.52
N ARG A 303 -16.19 -14.61 -49.95
CA ARG A 303 -15.99 -15.85 -50.71
C ARG A 303 -17.25 -16.32 -51.42
N LYS A 304 -18.37 -16.46 -50.70
CA LYS A 304 -19.65 -16.87 -51.28
C LYS A 304 -20.16 -15.90 -52.36
N SER A 305 -19.98 -14.59 -52.15
CA SER A 305 -20.36 -13.58 -53.14
C SER A 305 -19.48 -13.64 -54.37
N SER A 306 -18.19 -13.82 -54.22
CA SER A 306 -17.23 -13.96 -55.29
C SER A 306 -17.48 -15.22 -56.13
N GLU A 307 -17.78 -16.34 -55.47
CA GLU A 307 -18.20 -17.59 -56.10
C GLU A 307 -19.46 -17.40 -56.95
N LEU A 308 -20.51 -16.77 -56.38
CA LEU A 308 -21.77 -16.52 -57.07
C LEU A 308 -21.63 -15.56 -58.28
N LEU A 309 -20.74 -14.58 -58.16
CA LEU A 309 -20.52 -13.56 -59.17
C LEU A 309 -19.41 -13.94 -60.16
N SER A 310 -18.74 -15.08 -59.96
CA SER A 310 -17.57 -15.55 -60.72
C SER A 310 -16.49 -14.43 -60.79
N ARG A 311 -16.21 -13.78 -59.69
CA ARG A 311 -15.19 -12.71 -59.54
C ARG A 311 -14.12 -13.13 -58.55
N GLU A 312 -12.96 -12.49 -58.66
CA GLU A 312 -11.91 -12.65 -57.65
C GLU A 312 -12.34 -12.08 -56.28
N GLU A 313 -11.88 -12.69 -55.22
CA GLU A 313 -12.13 -12.22 -53.85
C GLU A 313 -11.45 -10.85 -53.63
N PRO A 314 -12.21 -9.84 -53.18
CA PRO A 314 -11.62 -8.54 -52.89
C PRO A 314 -10.75 -8.58 -51.63
N ASP A 315 -9.74 -7.69 -51.57
CA ASP A 315 -8.99 -7.47 -50.32
C ASP A 315 -9.90 -6.86 -49.23
N LEU A 316 -10.09 -7.57 -48.13
CA LEU A 316 -10.94 -7.17 -47.03
C LEU A 316 -10.24 -6.30 -45.97
N ALA A 317 -8.91 -6.18 -46.04
CA ALA A 317 -8.16 -5.42 -45.04
C ALA A 317 -8.62 -3.96 -44.86
N PRO A 318 -8.91 -3.21 -45.95
CA PRO A 318 -9.44 -1.85 -45.84
C PRO A 318 -10.82 -1.78 -45.18
N VAL A 319 -11.69 -2.76 -45.48
CA VAL A 319 -13.05 -2.83 -44.92
C VAL A 319 -13.01 -3.17 -43.43
N ILE A 320 -12.22 -4.16 -43.07
CA ILE A 320 -11.99 -4.53 -41.66
C ILE A 320 -11.46 -3.32 -40.87
N THR A 321 -10.48 -2.63 -41.43
CA THR A 321 -9.90 -1.42 -40.83
C THR A 321 -10.96 -0.33 -40.63
N GLN A 322 -11.85 -0.12 -41.60
CA GLN A 322 -12.92 0.88 -41.51
C GLN A 322 -13.98 0.50 -40.45
N ILE A 323 -14.35 -0.78 -40.36
CA ILE A 323 -15.33 -1.28 -39.38
C ILE A 323 -14.78 -1.21 -37.95
N MET A 324 -13.54 -1.59 -37.73
CA MET A 324 -12.90 -1.57 -36.43
C MET A 324 -12.58 -0.15 -35.97
N ASN A 325 -11.99 0.66 -36.88
CA ASN A 325 -11.60 2.06 -36.70
C ASN A 325 -10.99 2.37 -35.30
N ALA A 326 -10.20 1.45 -34.77
CA ALA A 326 -9.57 1.56 -33.47
C ALA A 326 -8.16 0.98 -33.49
N VAL A 327 -7.32 1.44 -32.57
CA VAL A 327 -6.08 0.74 -32.22
C VAL A 327 -6.39 -0.19 -31.06
N PHE A 328 -6.00 -1.44 -31.20
CA PHE A 328 -6.24 -2.48 -30.22
C PHE A 328 -4.92 -2.91 -29.58
N LEU A 329 -4.91 -3.05 -28.28
CA LEU A 329 -3.76 -3.47 -27.52
C LEU A 329 -4.07 -4.81 -26.82
N GLU A 330 -3.25 -5.79 -27.12
CA GLU A 330 -3.21 -7.08 -26.40
C GLU A 330 -1.99 -7.10 -25.50
N GLU A 331 -2.15 -7.59 -24.29
CA GLU A 331 -1.07 -7.80 -23.34
C GLU A 331 -1.06 -9.24 -22.87
N GLU A 332 0.12 -9.76 -22.70
CA GLU A 332 0.36 -11.08 -22.12
C GLU A 332 1.46 -10.97 -21.09
N LEU A 333 1.18 -11.46 -19.89
CA LEU A 333 2.15 -11.59 -18.81
C LEU A 333 2.47 -13.05 -18.61
N SER A 334 3.75 -13.38 -18.57
CA SER A 334 4.23 -14.73 -18.31
C SER A 334 5.40 -14.68 -17.33
N TRP A 335 5.61 -15.82 -16.64
CA TRP A 335 6.73 -15.96 -15.72
C TRP A 335 7.77 -16.93 -16.29
N ASP A 336 8.97 -16.41 -16.56
CA ASP A 336 10.11 -17.23 -16.96
C ASP A 336 10.77 -17.81 -15.69
N LYS A 337 10.58 -19.12 -15.48
CA LYS A 337 11.10 -19.83 -14.30
C LYS A 337 12.62 -19.95 -14.31
N GLU A 338 13.23 -20.05 -15.48
CA GLU A 338 14.68 -20.22 -15.62
C GLU A 338 15.43 -18.93 -15.32
N LYS A 339 14.94 -17.83 -15.89
CA LYS A 339 15.56 -16.50 -15.73
C LYS A 339 15.06 -15.75 -14.51
N LYS A 340 13.98 -16.23 -13.83
CA LYS A 340 13.29 -15.54 -12.74
C LYS A 340 12.86 -14.12 -13.12
N LEU A 341 12.25 -14.01 -14.31
CA LEU A 341 11.77 -12.75 -14.87
C LEU A 341 10.27 -12.78 -15.10
N ALA A 342 9.61 -11.67 -14.80
CA ALA A 342 8.26 -11.42 -15.29
C ALA A 342 8.36 -10.84 -16.70
N MET A 343 7.86 -11.58 -17.70
CA MET A 343 7.86 -11.18 -19.11
C MET A 343 6.53 -10.54 -19.47
N CYS A 344 6.58 -9.34 -20.06
CA CYS A 344 5.43 -8.65 -20.58
C CYS A 344 5.55 -8.51 -22.11
N SER A 345 4.55 -8.97 -22.81
CA SER A 345 4.40 -8.82 -24.26
C SER A 345 3.19 -7.94 -24.54
N ILE A 346 3.40 -6.84 -25.24
CA ILE A 346 2.36 -5.87 -25.59
C ILE A 346 2.30 -5.78 -27.10
N THR A 347 1.21 -6.25 -27.71
CA THR A 347 0.99 -6.15 -29.14
C THR A 347 -0.03 -5.06 -29.45
N LEU A 348 0.33 -4.11 -30.32
CA LEU A 348 -0.57 -3.08 -30.81
C LEU A 348 -0.95 -3.39 -32.26
N HIS A 349 -2.24 -3.37 -32.53
CA HIS A 349 -2.82 -3.54 -33.88
C HIS A 349 -3.52 -2.24 -34.33
N ASN A 350 -3.11 -1.69 -35.44
CA ASN A 350 -3.75 -0.48 -35.99
C ASN A 350 -4.85 -0.82 -36.99
N TYR A 351 -6.08 -0.90 -36.52
CA TYR A 351 -7.28 -1.03 -37.37
C TYR A 351 -7.90 0.34 -37.69
N THR A 352 -7.08 1.40 -37.80
CA THR A 352 -7.55 2.71 -38.29
C THR A 352 -7.03 2.98 -39.68
N ALA A 353 -7.71 3.84 -40.41
CA ALA A 353 -7.31 4.26 -41.79
C ALA A 353 -6.08 5.22 -41.79
N ARG A 354 -5.48 5.53 -40.66
CA ARG A 354 -4.38 6.49 -40.54
C ARG A 354 -3.19 5.89 -39.80
N ALA A 355 -2.00 6.26 -40.24
CA ALA A 355 -0.79 5.97 -39.51
C ALA A 355 -0.81 6.66 -38.13
N ARG A 356 -0.35 5.98 -37.09
CA ARG A 356 -0.37 6.44 -35.70
C ARG A 356 1.00 6.28 -35.07
N ALA A 357 1.39 7.26 -34.26
CA ALA A 357 2.58 7.20 -33.45
C ALA A 357 2.18 7.26 -31.95
N TYR A 358 2.69 6.34 -31.16
CA TYR A 358 2.39 6.24 -29.76
C TYR A 358 3.65 6.12 -28.90
N THR A 359 3.56 6.62 -27.69
CA THR A 359 4.44 6.23 -26.60
C THR A 359 3.61 5.39 -25.65
N ILE A 360 4.03 4.16 -25.43
CA ILE A 360 3.38 3.24 -24.48
C ILE A 360 4.10 3.34 -23.14
N LEU A 361 3.33 3.41 -22.08
CA LEU A 361 3.86 3.42 -20.71
C LEU A 361 3.28 2.21 -19.98
N SER A 362 4.13 1.47 -19.29
CA SER A 362 3.73 0.36 -18.44
C SER A 362 4.13 0.60 -17.00
N LYS A 363 3.22 0.32 -16.08
CA LYS A 363 3.44 0.41 -14.66
C LYS A 363 3.48 -0.99 -14.04
N TRP A 364 4.48 -1.24 -13.19
CA TRP A 364 4.63 -2.47 -12.42
C TRP A 364 4.95 -2.17 -10.95
N PRO A 365 4.78 -3.15 -10.05
CA PRO A 365 5.25 -3.02 -8.68
C PRO A 365 6.76 -2.76 -8.68
N GLU A 366 7.20 -1.67 -8.06
CA GLU A 366 8.63 -1.39 -7.96
C GLU A 366 9.26 -2.34 -6.94
N SER A 367 10.22 -3.12 -7.42
CA SER A 367 11.17 -3.87 -6.62
C SER A 367 12.57 -3.33 -6.92
N ASP A 368 13.58 -3.77 -6.21
CA ASP A 368 14.98 -3.42 -6.49
C ASP A 368 15.50 -3.99 -7.83
N GLY A 369 14.59 -4.52 -8.64
CA GLY A 369 14.89 -5.11 -9.94
C GLY A 369 15.12 -4.09 -11.04
N THR A 370 16.03 -4.41 -11.95
CA THR A 370 16.30 -3.61 -13.14
C THR A 370 15.35 -4.04 -14.26
N ALA A 371 14.64 -3.09 -14.86
CA ALA A 371 13.84 -3.35 -16.06
C ALA A 371 14.77 -3.68 -17.23
N MET A 372 14.51 -4.80 -17.89
CA MET A 372 15.20 -5.18 -19.13
C MET A 372 14.19 -5.09 -20.29
N SER A 373 14.57 -4.36 -21.33
CA SER A 373 13.78 -4.24 -22.55
C SER A 373 14.39 -5.08 -23.65
N TYR A 374 13.59 -5.95 -24.26
CA TYR A 374 14.02 -6.81 -25.37
C TYR A 374 13.63 -6.27 -26.74
N ASN A 375 12.45 -5.62 -26.84
CA ASN A 375 11.95 -5.02 -28.07
C ASN A 375 10.86 -3.96 -27.75
N PRO A 376 11.02 -2.68 -28.15
CA PRO A 376 12.29 -2.08 -28.57
C PRO A 376 13.25 -1.88 -27.40
N THR A 377 14.55 -1.84 -27.68
CA THR A 377 15.55 -1.44 -26.69
C THR A 377 15.42 0.05 -26.38
N GLY A 378 15.55 0.45 -25.13
CA GLY A 378 15.59 1.86 -24.72
C GLY A 378 14.32 2.39 -24.06
N GLY A 379 13.68 1.61 -23.21
CA GLY A 379 12.66 2.13 -22.29
C GLY A 379 13.23 3.24 -21.40
N ARG A 380 12.46 4.32 -21.20
CA ARG A 380 12.83 5.45 -20.34
C ARG A 380 12.01 5.41 -19.06
N LYS A 381 12.68 5.49 -17.92
CA LYS A 381 12.01 5.64 -16.62
C LYS A 381 11.35 7.02 -16.54
N GLU A 382 10.07 7.06 -16.26
CA GLU A 382 9.27 8.29 -16.09
C GLU A 382 9.08 8.63 -14.60
N THR A 383 8.67 7.65 -13.82
CA THR A 383 8.52 7.72 -12.36
C THR A 383 8.79 6.33 -11.77
N ARG A 384 8.68 6.19 -10.46
CA ARG A 384 8.84 4.92 -9.75
C ARG A 384 7.86 3.87 -10.31
N GLY A 385 8.42 2.75 -10.80
CA GLY A 385 7.64 1.66 -11.40
C GLY A 385 6.95 1.98 -12.73
N LEU A 386 7.14 3.18 -13.31
CA LEU A 386 6.53 3.58 -14.58
C LEU A 386 7.61 3.86 -15.63
N TRP A 387 7.55 3.13 -16.74
CA TRP A 387 8.48 3.24 -17.84
C TRP A 387 7.75 3.50 -19.17
N ALA A 388 8.41 4.20 -20.09
CA ALA A 388 7.86 4.62 -21.37
C ALA A 388 8.72 4.13 -22.53
N TRP A 389 8.08 3.64 -23.59
CA TRP A 389 8.69 3.26 -24.87
C TRP A 389 8.03 4.04 -25.99
N ARG A 390 8.84 4.72 -26.80
CA ARG A 390 8.37 5.38 -28.02
C ARG A 390 8.37 4.34 -29.12
N LEU A 391 7.21 4.05 -29.67
CA LEU A 391 7.06 3.14 -30.78
C LEU A 391 7.25 3.85 -32.12
N ASP A 392 7.69 3.10 -33.13
CA ASP A 392 7.69 3.56 -34.52
C ASP A 392 6.27 3.82 -35.02
N THR A 393 6.16 4.55 -36.12
CA THR A 393 4.86 4.86 -36.71
C THR A 393 4.16 3.58 -37.16
N LEU A 394 3.02 3.29 -36.55
CA LEU A 394 2.19 2.13 -36.83
C LEU A 394 1.25 2.43 -38.01
N ASN A 395 1.51 1.83 -39.14
CA ASN A 395 0.72 2.02 -40.38
C ASN A 395 -0.66 1.33 -40.28
N PRO A 396 -1.65 1.74 -41.10
CA PRO A 396 -2.92 1.04 -41.16
C PRO A 396 -2.78 -0.44 -41.47
N GLY A 397 -3.51 -1.28 -40.73
CA GLY A 397 -3.47 -2.74 -40.89
C GLY A 397 -2.20 -3.44 -40.41
N THR A 398 -1.27 -2.73 -39.79
CA THR A 398 -0.04 -3.33 -39.25
C THR A 398 -0.10 -3.51 -37.74
N SER A 399 0.78 -4.36 -37.22
CA SER A 399 0.97 -4.59 -35.77
C SER A 399 2.42 -4.33 -35.38
N THR A 400 2.61 -3.96 -34.11
CA THR A 400 3.92 -3.79 -33.49
C THR A 400 3.93 -4.51 -32.16
N LEU A 401 5.02 -5.24 -31.89
CA LEU A 401 5.24 -5.97 -30.65
C LEU A 401 6.27 -5.23 -29.80
N LEU A 402 5.94 -5.03 -28.52
CA LEU A 402 6.82 -4.53 -27.47
C LEU A 402 6.96 -5.62 -26.41
N GLU A 403 8.16 -6.14 -26.22
CA GLU A 403 8.46 -7.14 -25.21
C GLU A 403 9.54 -6.63 -24.24
N PHE A 404 9.30 -6.83 -22.98
CA PHE A 404 10.30 -6.54 -21.94
C PHE A 404 10.14 -7.48 -20.75
N GLY A 405 11.24 -7.67 -20.02
CA GLY A 405 11.28 -8.49 -18.82
C GLY A 405 11.71 -7.69 -17.60
N ILE A 406 11.17 -8.02 -16.45
CA ILE A 406 11.46 -7.36 -15.18
C ILE A 406 11.99 -8.39 -14.19
N SER A 407 13.17 -8.12 -13.65
CA SER A 407 13.79 -8.89 -12.57
C SER A 407 13.36 -8.37 -11.20
N GLY A 408 13.58 -9.19 -10.16
CA GLY A 408 13.33 -8.80 -8.77
C GLY A 408 11.87 -8.93 -8.32
N LEU A 409 10.96 -9.38 -9.20
CA LEU A 409 9.60 -9.77 -8.83
C LEU A 409 9.56 -11.28 -8.55
N SER A 410 8.61 -11.72 -7.73
CA SER A 410 8.29 -13.14 -7.55
C SER A 410 7.12 -13.53 -8.45
N ASN A 411 6.96 -14.83 -8.70
CA ASN A 411 5.83 -15.33 -9.47
C ASN A 411 4.51 -14.94 -8.77
N GLY A 412 3.58 -14.35 -9.53
CA GLY A 412 2.30 -13.87 -9.01
C GLY A 412 2.29 -12.46 -8.41
N GLU A 413 3.44 -11.79 -8.26
CA GLU A 413 3.47 -10.40 -7.79
C GLU A 413 2.98 -9.39 -8.82
N TRP A 414 3.06 -9.73 -10.10
CA TRP A 414 2.60 -8.89 -11.20
C TRP A 414 1.67 -9.69 -12.13
N ASN A 415 0.39 -9.60 -11.89
CA ASN A 415 -0.63 -10.36 -12.61
C ASN A 415 -1.36 -9.54 -13.67
N GLU A 416 -1.26 -8.21 -13.62
CA GLU A 416 -1.86 -7.30 -14.58
C GLU A 416 -1.01 -6.04 -14.73
N THR A 417 -0.89 -5.57 -15.97
CA THR A 417 -0.20 -4.31 -16.27
C THR A 417 -1.18 -3.14 -16.26
N ASP A 418 -0.74 -2.03 -15.67
CA ASP A 418 -1.35 -0.73 -15.93
C ASP A 418 -0.67 -0.11 -17.16
N ILE A 419 -1.31 -0.22 -18.33
CA ILE A 419 -0.78 0.35 -19.57
C ILE A 419 -1.43 1.69 -19.84
N PHE A 420 -0.57 2.69 -20.03
CA PHE A 420 -0.97 4.03 -20.45
C PHE A 420 -0.38 4.34 -21.83
N PHE A 421 -0.92 5.35 -22.49
CA PHE A 421 -0.38 5.81 -23.76
C PHE A 421 -0.37 7.33 -23.87
N ARG A 422 0.59 7.83 -24.64
CA ARG A 422 0.64 9.19 -25.17
C ARG A 422 0.51 9.13 -26.69
N GLY A 423 -0.30 9.99 -27.27
CA GLY A 423 -0.54 10.03 -28.70
C GLY A 423 -1.95 10.47 -29.03
N ASN A 424 -2.24 10.54 -30.34
CA ASN A 424 -3.54 10.96 -30.86
C ASN A 424 -4.45 9.76 -31.10
N GLY A 425 -5.69 9.85 -30.67
CA GLY A 425 -6.71 8.81 -30.81
C GLY A 425 -6.90 8.02 -29.50
N GLU A 426 -7.67 6.95 -29.60
CA GLU A 426 -7.94 6.02 -28.49
C GLU A 426 -7.28 4.68 -28.79
N ILE A 427 -6.77 4.04 -27.72
CA ILE A 427 -6.31 2.65 -27.76
C ILE A 427 -7.27 1.85 -26.88
N ILE A 428 -7.90 0.84 -27.45
CA ILE A 428 -8.69 -0.13 -26.69
C ILE A 428 -7.71 -1.04 -25.95
N GLY A 429 -7.81 -1.06 -24.61
CA GLY A 429 -6.89 -1.83 -23.77
C GLY A 429 -5.87 -0.99 -23.03
N ALA A 430 -5.70 0.29 -23.34
CA ALA A 430 -4.83 1.21 -22.60
C ALA A 430 -5.58 2.46 -22.17
N THR A 431 -5.02 3.18 -21.20
CA THR A 431 -5.57 4.46 -20.71
C THR A 431 -4.70 5.61 -21.19
N LYS A 432 -5.30 6.70 -21.65
CA LYS A 432 -4.53 7.90 -21.99
C LYS A 432 -3.86 8.45 -20.73
N MET A 433 -2.57 8.77 -20.82
CA MET A 433 -1.80 9.30 -19.70
C MET A 433 -2.32 10.69 -19.29
N ASP A 434 -2.56 10.87 -18.00
CA ASP A 434 -2.83 12.17 -17.41
C ASP A 434 -1.51 12.84 -17.01
N GLU A 435 -1.06 13.81 -17.81
CA GLU A 435 0.22 14.49 -17.58
C GLU A 435 0.25 15.31 -16.28
N LYS A 436 -0.90 15.80 -15.80
CA LYS A 436 -0.96 16.54 -14.53
C LYS A 436 -0.69 15.60 -13.36
N LEU A 437 -1.33 14.43 -13.37
CA LEU A 437 -1.12 13.41 -12.34
C LEU A 437 0.34 12.92 -12.34
N LEU A 438 0.95 12.78 -13.52
CA LEU A 438 2.35 12.38 -13.64
C LEU A 438 3.30 13.45 -13.07
N GLU A 439 3.03 14.72 -13.33
CA GLU A 439 3.81 15.82 -12.75
C GLU A 439 3.69 15.91 -11.23
N GLU A 440 2.50 15.66 -10.69
CA GLU A 440 2.29 15.59 -9.23
C GLU A 440 3.08 14.42 -8.61
N GLN A 441 3.06 13.25 -9.24
CA GLN A 441 3.84 12.10 -8.81
C GLN A 441 5.34 12.40 -8.81
N ARG A 442 5.88 12.99 -9.88
CA ARG A 442 7.28 13.39 -9.96
C ARG A 442 7.68 14.37 -8.87
N LYS A 443 6.83 15.35 -8.56
CA LYS A 443 7.07 16.31 -7.47
C LYS A 443 7.10 15.62 -6.10
N THR A 444 6.21 14.68 -5.89
CA THR A 444 6.15 13.90 -4.64
C THR A 444 7.39 13.03 -4.49
N GLU A 445 7.81 12.31 -5.53
CA GLU A 445 9.03 11.50 -5.51
C GLU A 445 10.30 12.34 -5.30
N ALA A 446 10.38 13.50 -5.94
CA ALA A 446 11.52 14.40 -5.73
C ALA A 446 11.58 14.93 -4.28
N LEU A 447 10.43 15.21 -3.67
CA LEU A 447 10.35 15.62 -2.27
C LEU A 447 10.75 14.47 -1.33
N GLU A 448 10.25 13.26 -1.57
CA GLU A 448 10.61 12.07 -0.79
C GLU A 448 12.11 11.77 -0.88
N ALA A 449 12.69 11.84 -2.08
CA ALA A 449 14.12 11.65 -2.27
C ALA A 449 14.96 12.71 -1.53
N ALA A 450 14.54 13.98 -1.57
CA ALA A 450 15.20 15.05 -0.84
C ALA A 450 15.11 14.85 0.68
N MET A 451 13.96 14.42 1.20
CA MET A 451 13.78 14.12 2.62
C MET A 451 14.65 12.93 3.07
N GLU A 452 14.75 11.89 2.24
CA GLU A 452 15.60 10.73 2.51
C GLU A 452 17.09 11.10 2.54
N GLU A 453 17.51 11.98 1.63
CA GLU A 453 18.90 12.49 1.61
C GLU A 453 19.24 13.32 2.85
N VAL A 454 18.29 14.18 3.30
CA VAL A 454 18.46 14.95 4.54
C VAL A 454 18.58 14.01 5.74
N ARG A 455 17.74 12.98 5.79
CA ARG A 455 17.76 11.98 6.87
C ARG A 455 19.09 11.21 6.92
N LYS A 456 19.60 10.76 5.77
CA LYS A 456 20.92 10.10 5.70
C LYS A 456 22.04 11.00 6.22
N ARG A 457 22.02 12.28 5.86
CA ARG A 457 23.02 13.26 6.36
C ARG A 457 22.92 13.50 7.87
N GLU A 458 21.71 13.49 8.43
CA GLU A 458 21.51 13.60 9.87
C GLU A 458 22.00 12.35 10.61
N ASP A 459 21.73 11.15 10.07
CA ASP A 459 22.20 9.89 10.62
C ASP A 459 23.74 9.80 10.58
N ASP A 460 24.37 10.17 9.47
CA ASP A 460 25.83 10.24 9.32
C ASP A 460 26.46 11.24 10.30
N ALA A 461 25.83 12.38 10.52
CA ALA A 461 26.30 13.40 11.47
C ALA A 461 26.18 12.91 12.93
N VAL A 462 25.15 12.10 13.26
CA VAL A 462 24.98 11.48 14.58
C VAL A 462 26.04 10.40 14.79
N ILE A 463 26.27 9.54 13.80
CA ILE A 463 27.31 8.50 13.84
C ILE A 463 28.70 9.14 14.05
N GLY A 464 29.00 10.20 13.31
CA GLY A 464 30.26 10.94 13.46
C GLY A 464 30.45 11.51 14.88
N LYS A 465 29.40 12.08 15.48
CA LYS A 465 29.46 12.58 16.86
C LYS A 465 29.63 11.46 17.90
N LEU A 466 29.01 10.30 17.68
CA LEU A 466 29.17 9.14 18.56
C LEU A 466 30.58 8.55 18.46
N ALA A 467 31.18 8.52 17.29
CA ALA A 467 32.55 8.06 17.08
C ALA A 467 33.56 8.96 17.82
N VAL A 468 33.44 10.29 17.67
CA VAL A 468 34.28 11.25 18.40
C VAL A 468 34.14 11.10 19.91
N ARG A 469 32.93 10.93 20.41
CA ARG A 469 32.67 10.74 21.84
C ARG A 469 33.23 9.41 22.37
N ALA A 470 33.20 8.35 21.54
CA ALA A 470 33.80 7.06 21.89
C ALA A 470 35.32 7.15 21.99
N GLU A 471 35.98 7.91 21.10
CA GLU A 471 37.42 8.20 21.14
C GLU A 471 37.81 9.02 22.38
N GLU A 472 37.02 10.04 22.73
CA GLU A 472 37.22 10.83 23.95
C GLU A 472 37.12 9.96 25.22
N ILE A 473 36.15 9.07 25.31
CA ILE A 473 35.96 8.14 26.44
C ILE A 473 37.10 7.12 26.49
N ALA A 474 37.53 6.56 25.35
CA ALA A 474 38.64 5.62 25.28
C ALA A 474 39.95 6.26 25.73
N SER A 475 40.21 7.51 25.34
CA SER A 475 41.35 8.30 25.77
C SER A 475 41.34 8.62 27.25
N ALA A 476 40.13 8.95 27.80
CA ALA A 476 39.99 9.26 29.25
C ALA A 476 40.13 8.04 30.16
N LEU A 477 39.93 6.84 29.61
CA LEU A 477 40.07 5.57 30.38
C LEU A 477 41.44 4.92 30.20
N GLU A 478 42.42 5.59 29.54
CA GLU A 478 43.75 5.04 29.19
C GLU A 478 43.69 3.71 28.39
N ILE A 479 42.53 3.42 27.77
CA ILE A 479 42.36 2.26 26.93
C ILE A 479 42.93 2.61 25.57
N TYR A 480 44.00 1.95 25.12
CA TYR A 480 44.63 2.16 23.83
C TYR A 480 43.59 2.12 22.71
N PRO A 481 43.43 3.19 21.91
CA PRO A 481 42.55 3.13 20.76
C PRO A 481 43.04 2.03 19.81
N PRO A 482 42.15 1.21 19.23
CA PRO A 482 42.54 0.30 18.18
C PRO A 482 43.17 1.12 17.05
N LYS A 483 44.39 0.73 16.63
CA LYS A 483 45.20 1.49 15.67
C LYS A 483 44.59 1.72 14.29
N GLU A 484 43.46 1.07 14.01
CA GLU A 484 42.69 1.25 12.78
C GLU A 484 41.21 0.95 13.08
N ILE A 485 40.32 1.90 12.81
CA ILE A 485 38.89 1.65 12.66
C ILE A 485 38.76 0.83 11.38
N ARG A 486 38.54 -0.47 11.51
CA ARG A 486 38.35 -1.36 10.38
C ARG A 486 37.03 -1.04 9.72
N THR A 487 37.04 -0.85 8.41
CA THR A 487 35.83 -0.75 7.58
C THR A 487 34.96 -2.00 7.73
N GLU A 488 33.68 -1.92 7.38
CA GLU A 488 32.65 -2.98 7.58
C GLU A 488 33.04 -4.40 7.16
N GLU A 489 34.02 -4.54 6.28
CA GLU A 489 34.53 -5.85 5.80
C GLU A 489 35.32 -6.68 6.85
N THR A 490 35.57 -6.13 8.04
CA THR A 490 36.41 -6.77 9.05
C THR A 490 35.76 -6.96 10.42
N LEU A 491 34.45 -6.74 10.54
CA LEU A 491 33.69 -7.09 11.74
C LEU A 491 33.50 -8.62 11.81
N PRO A 492 33.84 -9.27 12.93
CA PRO A 492 33.56 -10.70 13.07
C PRO A 492 32.06 -10.95 13.01
N ASN A 493 31.71 -12.08 12.39
CA ASN A 493 30.32 -12.50 12.25
C ASN A 493 29.63 -12.55 13.62
N LYS A 494 28.41 -12.08 13.72
CA LYS A 494 27.60 -12.00 14.96
C LYS A 494 27.46 -13.32 15.73
N THR A 495 27.85 -14.45 15.13
CA THR A 495 27.84 -15.78 15.73
C THR A 495 28.93 -16.01 16.78
N ASP A 496 29.98 -15.18 16.81
CA ASP A 496 31.12 -15.41 17.73
C ASP A 496 30.94 -14.77 19.13
N TRP A 497 29.82 -14.10 19.36
CA TRP A 497 29.54 -13.40 20.62
C TRP A 497 28.84 -14.26 21.69
N PHE A 498 28.45 -15.50 21.36
CA PHE A 498 27.88 -16.45 22.32
C PHE A 498 28.75 -17.70 22.44
N GLY A 499 29.99 -17.49 22.85
CA GLY A 499 30.85 -18.57 23.36
C GLY A 499 30.38 -19.01 24.74
N LEU A 500 29.39 -19.88 24.78
CA LEU A 500 29.11 -20.73 25.91
C LEU A 500 29.46 -22.17 25.49
N GLU A 501 30.73 -22.51 25.59
CA GLU A 501 31.12 -23.90 25.73
C GLU A 501 30.68 -24.36 27.13
N GLY A 502 29.61 -25.12 27.17
CA GLY A 502 29.27 -25.91 28.33
C GLY A 502 30.04 -27.22 28.27
N ASP A 503 31.10 -27.34 29.04
CA ASP A 503 31.72 -28.61 29.32
C ASP A 503 30.71 -29.54 29.97
N GLY A 504 30.41 -30.63 29.27
CA GLY A 504 29.63 -31.73 29.81
C GLY A 504 30.50 -32.65 30.66
N GLN A 505 29.97 -33.04 31.77
CA GLN A 505 30.10 -34.37 32.36
C GLN A 505 28.70 -34.89 32.65
#